data_7d5eae692cebed44f3c2cf6b7017e921
#
_entry.id   7d5eae692cebed44f3c2cf6b7017e921
#
_cell.length_a   1.000
_cell.length_b   1.000
_cell.length_c   1.000
_cell.angle_alpha   90.00
_cell.angle_beta   90.00
_cell.angle_gamma   90.00
#
_symmetry.space_group_name_H-M   'P 1'
#
loop_
_entity.id
_entity.type
_entity.pdbx_description
1 polymer ?
#
loop_
_entity_poly.entity_id
_entity_poly.type
_entity_poly.pdbx_seq_one_letter_code
_entity_poly.pdbx_strand_id
1 'polypeptide(L)'
;MPNNVKLLVVDDNPMVLAMLQQALTPLALVTTATDAADALLKAVDDVPDLLVCDYKMPGMDGRQLVEKLRSRPATANFSSVLMASKVDIAERLSPQDAADDYLEKPFFLKDATRRIKRTIDRIALEKMSKTAPKDGVVRGSLSQMNVIDLMQSLEMGRKSCQLSLSNEGDECEVFFAEGQVKHATYGALVGDEAVFKVLRWTGGNFQLDFEGKTDKETTQLNTQGLLMEGLRLLDESARDGGAEAEPATTAPPPASTPSMPPSSAGRGRREEEEDVLLDG
;
A
#
# COMPACT_ATOMS: atom_id res chain seq x y z
N MET A 1 3.19 -14.49 0.53
CA MET A 1 2.32 -14.88 1.67
C MET A 1 1.71 -13.60 2.21
N PRO A 2 0.43 -13.59 2.67
CA PRO A 2 -0.13 -12.38 3.27
C PRO A 2 0.74 -11.94 4.46
N ASN A 3 0.85 -10.62 4.66
CA ASN A 3 1.53 -10.07 5.83
C ASN A 3 0.87 -10.63 7.10
N ASN A 4 1.66 -10.93 8.14
CA ASN A 4 1.16 -11.40 9.44
C ASN A 4 0.47 -10.27 10.24
N VAL A 5 -0.28 -9.41 9.54
CA VAL A 5 -1.10 -8.32 10.08
C VAL A 5 -2.54 -8.81 10.17
N LYS A 6 -3.10 -8.77 11.37
CA LYS A 6 -4.48 -9.13 11.65
C LYS A 6 -5.39 -7.93 11.41
N LEU A 7 -6.32 -8.07 10.48
CA LEU A 7 -7.24 -7.04 10.07
C LEU A 7 -8.68 -7.43 10.44
N LEU A 8 -9.34 -6.62 11.24
CA LEU A 8 -10.78 -6.73 11.51
C LEU A 8 -11.54 -5.69 10.69
N VAL A 9 -12.42 -6.14 9.79
CA VAL A 9 -13.32 -5.28 8.98
C VAL A 9 -14.72 -5.37 9.56
N VAL A 10 -15.33 -4.21 9.83
CA VAL A 10 -16.65 -4.10 10.44
C VAL A 10 -17.53 -3.18 9.61
N ASP A 11 -18.64 -3.71 9.12
CA ASP A 11 -19.64 -2.96 8.33
C ASP A 11 -20.97 -3.71 8.42
N ASP A 12 -22.10 -3.03 8.58
CA ASP A 12 -23.42 -3.67 8.65
C ASP A 12 -23.96 -4.09 7.27
N ASN A 13 -23.29 -3.65 6.20
CA ASN A 13 -23.60 -4.07 4.84
C ASN A 13 -22.74 -5.30 4.45
N PRO A 14 -23.37 -6.50 4.30
CA PRO A 14 -22.63 -7.73 4.00
C PRO A 14 -21.94 -7.70 2.62
N MET A 15 -22.44 -6.88 1.68
CA MET A 15 -21.81 -6.74 0.36
C MET A 15 -20.48 -5.98 0.48
N VAL A 16 -20.44 -4.90 1.26
CA VAL A 16 -19.21 -4.14 1.55
C VAL A 16 -18.19 -5.04 2.23
N LEU A 17 -18.62 -5.83 3.24
CA LEU A 17 -17.74 -6.80 3.90
C LEU A 17 -17.14 -7.82 2.93
N ALA A 18 -17.97 -8.42 2.07
CA ALA A 18 -17.51 -9.42 1.12
C ALA A 18 -16.48 -8.84 0.14
N MET A 19 -16.72 -7.64 -0.38
CA MET A 19 -15.84 -6.97 -1.33
C MET A 19 -14.51 -6.55 -0.68
N LEU A 20 -14.53 -5.96 0.51
CA LEU A 20 -13.33 -5.60 1.26
C LEU A 20 -12.54 -6.85 1.69
N GLN A 21 -13.23 -7.90 2.14
CA GLN A 21 -12.59 -9.17 2.48
C GLN A 21 -11.84 -9.75 1.29
N GLN A 22 -12.50 -9.85 0.14
CA GLN A 22 -11.89 -10.38 -1.08
C GLN A 22 -10.66 -9.57 -1.51
N ALA A 23 -10.75 -8.23 -1.46
CA ALA A 23 -9.66 -7.35 -1.87
C ALA A 23 -8.47 -7.33 -0.89
N LEU A 24 -8.73 -7.53 0.41
CA LEU A 24 -7.72 -7.40 1.46
C LEU A 24 -7.11 -8.74 1.92
N THR A 25 -7.77 -9.88 1.66
CA THR A 25 -7.23 -11.22 2.01
C THR A 25 -5.84 -11.50 1.42
N PRO A 26 -5.47 -11.04 0.20
CA PRO A 26 -4.10 -11.21 -0.30
C PRO A 26 -3.06 -10.41 0.48
N LEU A 27 -3.48 -9.39 1.24
CA LEU A 27 -2.61 -8.42 1.91
C LEU A 27 -2.46 -8.67 3.41
N ALA A 28 -3.47 -9.28 4.08
CA ALA A 28 -3.54 -9.43 5.53
C ALA A 28 -4.38 -10.65 5.94
N LEU A 29 -4.35 -11.00 7.23
CA LEU A 29 -5.25 -11.98 7.83
C LEU A 29 -6.58 -11.27 8.17
N VAL A 30 -7.58 -11.42 7.30
CA VAL A 30 -8.83 -10.67 7.39
C VAL A 30 -9.90 -11.45 8.15
N THR A 31 -10.43 -10.83 9.19
CA THR A 31 -11.65 -11.23 9.91
C THR A 31 -12.72 -10.16 9.69
N THR A 32 -13.97 -10.55 9.52
CA THR A 32 -15.10 -9.64 9.30
C THR A 32 -16.10 -9.72 10.44
N ALA A 33 -16.81 -8.62 10.71
CA ALA A 33 -17.91 -8.56 11.66
C ALA A 33 -19.05 -7.69 11.07
N THR A 34 -20.30 -8.08 11.30
CA THR A 34 -21.49 -7.41 10.77
C THR A 34 -22.06 -6.34 11.70
N ASP A 35 -21.59 -6.29 12.92
CA ASP A 35 -21.98 -5.31 13.93
C ASP A 35 -20.89 -5.13 14.98
N ALA A 36 -21.06 -4.09 15.82
CA ALA A 36 -20.10 -3.76 16.85
C ALA A 36 -20.00 -4.81 17.99
N ALA A 37 -21.07 -5.57 18.25
CA ALA A 37 -21.05 -6.59 19.29
C ALA A 37 -20.22 -7.82 18.85
N ASP A 38 -20.40 -8.27 17.60
CA ASP A 38 -19.61 -9.32 16.98
C ASP A 38 -18.13 -8.87 16.87
N ALA A 39 -17.90 -7.62 16.48
CA ALA A 39 -16.55 -7.06 16.42
C ALA A 39 -15.85 -7.05 17.79
N LEU A 40 -16.55 -6.69 18.87
CA LEU A 40 -15.99 -6.72 20.24
C LEU A 40 -15.61 -8.13 20.67
N LEU A 41 -16.46 -9.13 20.37
CA LEU A 41 -16.18 -10.53 20.71
C LEU A 41 -14.94 -11.03 19.96
N LYS A 42 -14.88 -10.81 18.64
CA LYS A 42 -13.75 -11.22 17.82
C LYS A 42 -12.45 -10.50 18.19
N ALA A 43 -12.51 -9.21 18.51
CA ALA A 43 -11.33 -8.46 18.92
C ALA A 43 -10.80 -8.87 20.30
N VAL A 44 -11.61 -9.43 21.20
CA VAL A 44 -11.16 -9.98 22.49
C VAL A 44 -10.54 -11.35 22.31
N ASP A 45 -11.09 -12.17 21.42
CA ASP A 45 -10.58 -13.51 21.13
C ASP A 45 -9.26 -13.43 20.35
N ASP A 46 -9.21 -12.60 19.33
CA ASP A 46 -8.01 -12.38 18.52
C ASP A 46 -7.81 -10.88 18.26
N VAL A 47 -6.90 -10.26 19.02
CA VAL A 47 -6.66 -8.82 18.97
C VAL A 47 -6.17 -8.40 17.58
N PRO A 48 -6.91 -7.50 16.88
CA PRO A 48 -6.49 -7.03 15.57
C PRO A 48 -5.31 -6.05 15.68
N ASP A 49 -4.48 -6.01 14.65
CA ASP A 49 -3.47 -4.97 14.46
C ASP A 49 -4.07 -3.73 13.78
N LEU A 50 -5.09 -3.95 12.94
CA LEU A 50 -5.82 -2.92 12.21
C LEU A 50 -7.33 -3.19 12.28
N LEU A 51 -8.08 -2.18 12.65
CA LEU A 51 -9.54 -2.14 12.56
C LEU A 51 -9.94 -1.22 11.41
N VAL A 52 -10.71 -1.73 10.45
CA VAL A 52 -11.41 -0.94 9.42
C VAL A 52 -12.89 -1.04 9.72
N CYS A 53 -13.53 0.06 10.07
CA CYS A 53 -14.88 0.03 10.61
C CYS A 53 -15.76 1.10 9.96
N ASP A 54 -17.00 0.73 9.61
CA ASP A 54 -17.99 1.73 9.27
C ASP A 54 -18.30 2.64 10.47
N TYR A 55 -18.43 3.93 10.18
CA TYR A 55 -18.79 4.91 11.21
C TYR A 55 -20.26 4.76 11.62
N LYS A 56 -21.18 4.57 10.66
CA LYS A 56 -22.61 4.48 10.92
C LYS A 56 -23.11 3.06 10.96
N MET A 57 -23.17 2.49 12.15
CA MET A 57 -23.77 1.18 12.35
C MET A 57 -24.92 1.24 13.35
N PRO A 58 -25.90 0.33 13.24
CA PRO A 58 -27.00 0.24 14.21
C PRO A 58 -26.51 -0.05 15.63
N GLY A 59 -27.06 0.65 16.61
CA GLY A 59 -26.78 0.44 18.03
C GLY A 59 -25.52 1.09 18.55
N MET A 60 -24.36 0.76 18.02
CA MET A 60 -23.06 1.31 18.40
C MET A 60 -22.31 1.76 17.16
N ASP A 61 -21.97 3.04 17.07
CA ASP A 61 -21.20 3.57 15.96
C ASP A 61 -19.71 3.16 16.02
N GLY A 62 -19.00 3.35 14.88
CA GLY A 62 -17.60 2.94 14.75
C GLY A 62 -16.68 3.66 15.72
N ARG A 63 -16.95 4.94 16.07
CA ARG A 63 -16.16 5.70 17.05
C ARG A 63 -16.32 5.08 18.44
N GLN A 64 -17.55 4.81 18.86
CA GLN A 64 -17.83 4.18 20.15
C GLN A 64 -17.19 2.77 20.24
N LEU A 65 -17.15 2.02 19.14
CA LEU A 65 -16.45 0.74 19.07
C LEU A 65 -14.95 0.91 19.30
N VAL A 66 -14.29 1.85 18.62
CA VAL A 66 -12.87 2.16 18.80
C VAL A 66 -12.57 2.58 20.25
N GLU A 67 -13.34 3.50 20.81
CA GLU A 67 -13.20 3.93 22.19
C GLU A 67 -13.32 2.76 23.19
N LYS A 68 -14.31 1.89 22.97
CA LYS A 68 -14.57 0.73 23.83
C LYS A 68 -13.47 -0.32 23.76
N LEU A 69 -12.89 -0.54 22.58
CA LEU A 69 -11.73 -1.41 22.42
C LEU A 69 -10.48 -0.80 23.07
N ARG A 70 -10.25 0.50 22.89
CA ARG A 70 -9.07 1.19 23.45
C ARG A 70 -9.16 1.36 24.97
N SER A 71 -10.35 1.37 25.57
CA SER A 71 -10.52 1.41 27.01
C SER A 71 -10.04 0.14 27.75
N ARG A 72 -9.81 -0.95 27.03
CA ARG A 72 -9.34 -2.22 27.60
C ARG A 72 -7.86 -2.42 27.30
N PRO A 73 -6.99 -2.58 28.33
CA PRO A 73 -5.55 -2.74 28.10
C PRO A 73 -5.17 -3.87 27.13
N ALA A 74 -5.96 -4.97 27.13
CA ALA A 74 -5.71 -6.12 26.28
C ALA A 74 -5.93 -5.84 24.78
N THR A 75 -6.81 -4.89 24.45
CA THR A 75 -7.18 -4.56 23.06
C THR A 75 -6.82 -3.12 22.67
N ALA A 76 -6.06 -2.40 23.48
CA ALA A 76 -5.80 -0.97 23.28
C ALA A 76 -4.86 -0.65 22.10
N ASN A 77 -4.00 -1.59 21.73
CA ASN A 77 -2.91 -1.36 20.78
C ASN A 77 -3.29 -1.86 19.37
N PHE A 78 -4.05 -1.08 18.64
CA PHE A 78 -4.34 -1.31 17.23
C PHE A 78 -4.42 0.02 16.49
N SER A 79 -4.20 -0.01 15.17
CA SER A 79 -4.52 1.13 14.30
C SER A 79 -5.98 1.05 13.86
N SER A 80 -6.63 2.20 13.64
CA SER A 80 -8.03 2.27 13.25
C SER A 80 -8.25 3.17 12.04
N VAL A 81 -9.08 2.71 11.11
CA VAL A 81 -9.56 3.46 9.94
C VAL A 81 -11.08 3.46 10.00
N LEU A 82 -11.71 4.63 10.09
CA LEU A 82 -13.16 4.75 10.02
C LEU A 82 -13.60 5.09 8.60
N MET A 83 -14.58 4.35 8.09
CA MET A 83 -15.27 4.62 6.83
C MET A 83 -16.47 5.53 7.12
N ALA A 84 -16.44 6.76 6.61
CA ALA A 84 -17.48 7.74 6.94
C ALA A 84 -17.74 8.70 5.79
N SER A 85 -18.95 9.31 5.75
CA SER A 85 -19.22 10.35 4.77
C SER A 85 -18.41 11.62 5.03
N LYS A 86 -18.21 12.42 3.99
CA LYS A 86 -17.51 13.71 4.09
C LYS A 86 -18.12 14.63 5.16
N VAL A 87 -19.45 14.62 5.28
CA VAL A 87 -20.18 15.43 6.26
C VAL A 87 -19.87 14.94 7.68
N ASP A 88 -19.90 13.61 7.91
CA ASP A 88 -19.61 13.05 9.22
C ASP A 88 -18.16 13.30 9.64
N ILE A 89 -17.22 13.20 8.69
CA ILE A 89 -15.80 13.51 8.94
C ILE A 89 -15.64 14.99 9.34
N ALA A 90 -16.30 15.91 8.63
CA ALA A 90 -16.14 17.34 8.87
C ALA A 90 -16.84 17.83 10.16
N GLU A 91 -18.02 17.26 10.49
CA GLU A 91 -18.90 17.79 11.54
C GLU A 91 -18.86 17.00 12.85
N ARG A 92 -18.54 15.70 12.79
CA ARG A 92 -18.71 14.78 13.93
C ARG A 92 -17.44 14.09 14.36
N LEU A 93 -16.44 14.01 13.47
CA LEU A 93 -15.16 13.35 13.73
C LEU A 93 -14.08 14.41 13.90
N SER A 94 -13.72 14.68 15.15
CA SER A 94 -12.62 15.57 15.49
C SER A 94 -11.26 14.86 15.31
N PRO A 95 -10.15 15.57 15.03
CA PRO A 95 -8.80 15.00 15.03
C PRO A 95 -8.40 14.36 16.37
N GLN A 96 -9.14 14.63 17.44
CA GLN A 96 -8.96 14.04 18.78
C GLN A 96 -9.80 12.78 18.98
N ASP A 97 -10.73 12.50 18.07
CA ASP A 97 -11.52 11.27 18.08
C ASP A 97 -10.63 10.08 17.66
N ALA A 98 -10.78 9.02 18.36
CA ALA A 98 -10.00 7.81 18.46
C ALA A 98 -9.52 7.11 17.17
N ALA A 99 -9.83 7.57 15.96
CA ALA A 99 -9.38 6.96 14.69
C ALA A 99 -8.03 7.54 14.24
N ASP A 100 -7.16 6.67 13.73
CA ASP A 100 -5.86 7.07 13.20
C ASP A 100 -5.95 7.58 11.76
N ASP A 101 -6.98 7.16 11.01
CA ASP A 101 -7.26 7.59 9.64
C ASP A 101 -8.75 7.44 9.29
N TYR A 102 -9.17 8.11 8.20
CA TYR A 102 -10.55 8.08 7.69
C TYR A 102 -10.57 7.72 6.22
N LEU A 103 -11.55 6.88 5.82
CA LEU A 103 -11.85 6.59 4.43
C LEU A 103 -13.21 7.22 4.09
N GLU A 104 -13.20 8.21 3.20
CA GLU A 104 -14.39 8.96 2.82
C GLU A 104 -15.29 8.12 1.91
N LYS A 105 -16.57 7.95 2.29
CA LYS A 105 -17.64 7.33 1.48
C LYS A 105 -18.34 8.42 0.64
N PRO A 106 -18.69 8.13 -0.64
CA PRO A 106 -18.45 6.88 -1.37
C PRO A 106 -17.00 6.75 -1.85
N PHE A 107 -16.47 5.52 -1.96
CA PHE A 107 -15.12 5.26 -2.43
C PHE A 107 -15.09 4.12 -3.46
N PHE A 108 -14.11 4.16 -4.34
CA PHE A 108 -13.79 3.03 -5.20
C PHE A 108 -12.98 1.98 -4.44
N LEU A 109 -13.31 0.71 -4.62
CA LEU A 109 -12.65 -0.40 -3.94
C LEU A 109 -11.13 -0.37 -4.12
N LYS A 110 -10.64 -0.02 -5.32
CA LYS A 110 -9.21 0.10 -5.64
C LYS A 110 -8.49 1.15 -4.78
N ASP A 111 -9.13 2.31 -4.56
CA ASP A 111 -8.55 3.39 -3.76
C ASP A 111 -8.58 3.06 -2.27
N ALA A 112 -9.68 2.46 -1.78
CA ALA A 112 -9.78 1.96 -0.42
C ALA A 112 -8.71 0.90 -0.13
N THR A 113 -8.57 -0.08 -1.02
CA THR A 113 -7.55 -1.14 -0.91
C THR A 113 -6.14 -0.57 -0.88
N ARG A 114 -5.83 0.40 -1.75
CA ARG A 114 -4.51 1.07 -1.78
C ARG A 114 -4.22 1.80 -0.47
N ARG A 115 -5.21 2.52 0.07
CA ARG A 115 -5.06 3.26 1.33
C ARG A 115 -4.86 2.33 2.52
N ILE A 116 -5.70 1.30 2.63
CA ILE A 116 -5.61 0.29 3.69
C ILE A 116 -4.27 -0.48 3.58
N LYS A 117 -3.82 -0.82 2.36
CA LYS A 117 -2.51 -1.48 2.13
C LYS A 117 -1.36 -0.68 2.75
N ARG A 118 -1.31 0.63 2.55
CA ARG A 118 -0.26 1.49 3.15
C ARG A 118 -0.23 1.37 4.68
N THR A 119 -1.40 1.31 5.31
CA THR A 119 -1.49 1.15 6.77
C THR A 119 -1.04 -0.26 7.18
N ILE A 120 -1.39 -1.30 6.43
CA ILE A 120 -0.92 -2.67 6.65
C ILE A 120 0.61 -2.75 6.56
N ASP A 121 1.20 -2.16 5.52
CA ASP A 121 2.65 -2.17 5.30
C ASP A 121 3.39 -1.44 6.45
N ARG A 122 2.87 -0.30 6.92
CA ARG A 122 3.40 0.41 8.09
C ARG A 122 3.36 -0.45 9.36
N ILE A 123 2.21 -1.11 9.62
CA ILE A 123 2.05 -1.98 10.80
C ILE A 123 3.00 -3.19 10.70
N ALA A 124 3.12 -3.80 9.51
CA ALA A 124 4.03 -4.90 9.28
C ALA A 124 5.47 -4.51 9.63
N LEU A 125 5.92 -3.34 9.16
CA LEU A 125 7.25 -2.81 9.45
C LEU A 125 7.44 -2.53 10.95
N GLU A 126 6.44 -1.97 11.64
CA GLU A 126 6.48 -1.74 13.09
C GLU A 126 6.58 -3.05 13.86
N LYS A 127 5.83 -4.08 13.47
CA LYS A 127 5.92 -5.43 14.05
C LYS A 127 7.32 -6.03 13.85
N MET A 128 7.86 -5.93 12.63
CA MET A 128 9.21 -6.39 12.32
C MET A 128 10.26 -5.67 13.18
N SER A 129 10.14 -4.34 13.37
CA SER A 129 11.07 -3.58 14.21
C SER A 129 10.99 -3.94 15.69
N LYS A 130 9.79 -4.28 16.19
CA LYS A 130 9.58 -4.72 17.60
C LYS A 130 10.05 -6.15 17.86
N THR A 131 10.01 -7.01 16.83
CA THR A 131 10.46 -8.42 16.89
C THR A 131 11.89 -8.59 16.37
N ALA A 132 12.59 -7.49 16.07
CA ALA A 132 13.97 -7.52 15.64
C ALA A 132 14.82 -8.31 16.64
N PRO A 133 15.74 -9.18 16.18
CA PRO A 133 16.72 -9.84 17.02
C PRO A 133 17.49 -8.84 17.86
N LYS A 134 18.21 -9.30 18.91
CA LYS A 134 19.00 -8.44 19.81
C LYS A 134 20.06 -7.58 19.09
N ASP A 135 20.35 -7.88 17.82
CA ASP A 135 21.25 -7.13 16.96
C ASP A 135 20.58 -5.89 16.28
N GLY A 136 19.30 -5.62 16.55
CA GLY A 136 18.56 -4.47 15.99
C GLY A 136 18.27 -4.57 14.49
N VAL A 137 18.59 -5.70 13.87
CA VAL A 137 18.53 -5.88 12.40
C VAL A 137 17.30 -6.69 12.00
N VAL A 138 16.50 -6.14 11.09
CA VAL A 138 15.33 -6.80 10.49
C VAL A 138 15.65 -7.25 9.07
N ARG A 139 15.28 -8.48 8.72
CA ARG A 139 15.51 -9.04 7.39
C ARG A 139 14.20 -9.46 6.75
N GLY A 140 14.08 -9.26 5.43
CA GLY A 140 12.91 -9.63 4.66
C GLY A 140 13.20 -9.81 3.19
N SER A 141 12.16 -10.18 2.41
CA SER A 141 12.27 -10.36 0.96
C SER A 141 11.48 -9.27 0.21
N LEU A 142 12.08 -8.76 -0.87
CA LEU A 142 11.44 -7.78 -1.76
C LEU A 142 10.25 -8.38 -2.54
N SER A 143 10.10 -9.70 -2.56
CA SER A 143 8.89 -10.35 -3.09
C SER A 143 7.67 -10.18 -2.19
N GLN A 144 7.86 -9.87 -0.90
CA GLN A 144 6.78 -9.63 0.07
C GLN A 144 6.45 -8.14 0.21
N MET A 145 7.46 -7.30 0.17
CA MET A 145 7.33 -5.83 0.25
C MET A 145 8.34 -5.22 -0.71
N ASN A 146 7.88 -4.64 -1.80
CA ASN A 146 8.77 -4.04 -2.80
C ASN A 146 9.50 -2.80 -2.24
N VAL A 147 10.54 -2.35 -2.95
CA VAL A 147 11.39 -1.23 -2.51
C VAL A 147 10.58 0.05 -2.29
N ILE A 148 9.60 0.33 -3.16
CA ILE A 148 8.77 1.53 -3.08
C ILE A 148 7.92 1.52 -1.81
N ASP A 149 7.21 0.40 -1.56
CA ASP A 149 6.37 0.22 -0.36
C ASP A 149 7.21 0.30 0.93
N LEU A 150 8.43 -0.29 0.90
CA LEU A 150 9.36 -0.24 2.03
C LEU A 150 9.82 1.18 2.33
N MET A 151 10.24 1.93 1.32
CA MET A 151 10.66 3.34 1.47
C MET A 151 9.50 4.23 1.93
N GLN A 152 8.29 4.04 1.39
CA GLN A 152 7.09 4.76 1.84
C GLN A 152 6.77 4.47 3.31
N SER A 153 6.89 3.21 3.73
CA SER A 153 6.63 2.82 5.12
C SER A 153 7.65 3.42 6.09
N LEU A 154 8.93 3.50 5.68
CA LEU A 154 10.00 4.16 6.45
C LEU A 154 9.76 5.66 6.55
N GLU A 155 9.34 6.32 5.46
CA GLU A 155 8.98 7.74 5.43
C GLU A 155 7.80 8.04 6.35
N MET A 156 6.68 7.32 6.18
CA MET A 156 5.47 7.51 6.98
C MET A 156 5.71 7.24 8.48
N GLY A 157 6.53 6.21 8.78
CA GLY A 157 6.93 5.88 10.15
C GLY A 157 8.00 6.80 10.72
N ARG A 158 8.52 7.78 9.96
CA ARG A 158 9.65 8.66 10.33
C ARG A 158 10.83 7.88 10.92
N LYS A 159 11.14 6.72 10.31
CA LYS A 159 12.20 5.85 10.83
C LYS A 159 13.57 6.37 10.42
N SER A 160 14.54 6.20 11.32
CA SER A 160 15.96 6.37 11.04
C SER A 160 16.60 5.00 11.03
N CYS A 161 17.26 4.62 9.92
CA CYS A 161 17.86 3.30 9.74
C CYS A 161 18.78 3.27 8.51
N GLN A 162 19.63 2.24 8.45
CA GLN A 162 20.29 1.81 7.23
C GLN A 162 19.43 0.69 6.59
N LEU A 163 19.06 0.87 5.35
CA LEU A 163 18.41 -0.12 4.50
C LEU A 163 19.45 -0.68 3.54
N SER A 164 19.82 -1.94 3.71
CA SER A 164 20.67 -2.69 2.78
C SER A 164 19.80 -3.59 1.91
N LEU A 165 19.98 -3.50 0.60
CA LEU A 165 19.22 -4.23 -0.42
C LEU A 165 20.21 -5.11 -1.19
N SER A 166 19.83 -6.35 -1.47
CA SER A 166 20.64 -7.29 -2.24
C SER A 166 19.79 -8.05 -3.26
N ASN A 167 20.27 -8.13 -4.51
CA ASN A 167 19.63 -8.87 -5.60
C ASN A 167 20.67 -9.39 -6.58
N GLU A 168 20.75 -10.72 -6.77
CA GLU A 168 21.61 -11.41 -7.76
C GLU A 168 23.10 -11.01 -7.72
N GLY A 169 23.60 -10.58 -6.57
CA GLY A 169 24.99 -10.13 -6.37
C GLY A 169 25.19 -8.63 -6.42
N ASP A 170 24.16 -7.88 -6.76
CA ASP A 170 24.14 -6.43 -6.62
C ASP A 170 23.74 -6.03 -5.20
N GLU A 171 24.39 -4.98 -4.69
CA GLU A 171 24.12 -4.44 -3.34
C GLU A 171 23.86 -2.94 -3.42
N CYS A 172 22.88 -2.48 -2.63
CA CYS A 172 22.57 -1.07 -2.47
C CYS A 172 22.37 -0.75 -0.99
N GLU A 173 22.91 0.36 -0.55
CA GLU A 173 22.68 0.88 0.80
C GLU A 173 21.96 2.21 0.72
N VAL A 174 20.92 2.37 1.53
CA VAL A 174 20.13 3.61 1.64
C VAL A 174 20.00 3.97 3.11
N PHE A 175 20.37 5.19 3.46
CA PHE A 175 20.31 5.70 4.83
C PHE A 175 19.16 6.67 5.00
N PHE A 176 18.35 6.41 6.00
CA PHE A 176 17.20 7.22 6.38
C PHE A 176 17.46 7.96 7.69
N ALA A 177 17.07 9.23 7.74
CA ALA A 177 16.95 10.01 8.97
C ALA A 177 15.56 10.63 9.02
N GLU A 178 14.80 10.31 10.09
CA GLU A 178 13.41 10.77 10.29
C GLU A 178 12.50 10.52 9.08
N GLY A 179 12.68 9.38 8.40
CA GLY A 179 11.93 9.00 7.21
C GLY A 179 12.42 9.63 5.91
N GLN A 180 13.47 10.46 5.97
CA GLN A 180 14.06 11.08 4.77
C GLN A 180 15.34 10.35 4.36
N VAL A 181 15.44 10.02 3.07
CA VAL A 181 16.69 9.49 2.50
C VAL A 181 17.75 10.59 2.54
N LYS A 182 18.88 10.30 3.18
CA LYS A 182 20.01 11.22 3.29
C LYS A 182 21.17 10.82 2.40
N HIS A 183 21.39 9.53 2.26
CA HIS A 183 22.49 8.98 1.49
C HIS A 183 22.09 7.66 0.87
N ALA A 184 22.54 7.40 -0.35
CA ALA A 184 22.39 6.10 -0.99
C ALA A 184 23.64 5.77 -1.82
N THR A 185 23.96 4.47 -1.92
CA THR A 185 25.05 3.96 -2.76
C THR A 185 24.61 2.69 -3.48
N TYR A 186 24.96 2.60 -4.77
CA TYR A 186 24.79 1.41 -5.59
C TYR A 186 25.99 1.28 -6.54
N GLY A 187 26.93 0.41 -6.25
CA GLY A 187 28.19 0.33 -6.99
C GLY A 187 28.93 1.67 -7.01
N ALA A 188 29.06 2.28 -8.18
CA ALA A 188 29.68 3.60 -8.35
C ALA A 188 28.68 4.76 -8.27
N LEU A 189 27.36 4.49 -8.23
CA LEU A 189 26.32 5.50 -8.16
C LEU A 189 26.09 5.94 -6.72
N VAL A 190 25.81 7.24 -6.53
CA VAL A 190 25.62 7.85 -5.20
C VAL A 190 24.42 8.79 -5.24
N GLY A 191 23.66 8.85 -4.14
CA GLY A 191 22.53 9.77 -4.00
C GLY A 191 21.30 9.34 -4.81
N ASP A 192 20.64 10.29 -5.47
CA ASP A 192 19.38 10.10 -6.18
C ASP A 192 19.46 9.00 -7.26
N GLU A 193 20.58 8.95 -8.02
CA GLU A 193 20.78 7.95 -9.06
C GLU A 193 20.86 6.52 -8.51
N ALA A 194 21.47 6.33 -7.35
CA ALA A 194 21.50 5.03 -6.68
C ALA A 194 20.09 4.58 -6.29
N VAL A 195 19.26 5.49 -5.79
CA VAL A 195 17.87 5.22 -5.44
C VAL A 195 17.06 4.87 -6.69
N PHE A 196 17.15 5.64 -7.77
CA PHE A 196 16.42 5.37 -9.01
C PHE A 196 16.76 4.01 -9.61
N LYS A 197 18.01 3.56 -9.45
CA LYS A 197 18.42 2.25 -9.93
C LYS A 197 17.75 1.11 -9.16
N VAL A 198 17.69 1.21 -7.84
CA VAL A 198 17.15 0.14 -6.99
C VAL A 198 15.62 0.10 -6.98
N LEU A 199 14.92 1.21 -7.27
CA LEU A 199 13.46 1.21 -7.42
C LEU A 199 12.95 0.28 -8.53
N ARG A 200 13.83 -0.13 -9.46
CA ARG A 200 13.52 -1.08 -10.54
C ARG A 200 13.55 -2.55 -10.10
N TRP A 201 14.03 -2.82 -8.89
CA TRP A 201 14.15 -4.20 -8.42
C TRP A 201 12.78 -4.79 -8.05
N THR A 202 12.48 -5.94 -8.64
CA THR A 202 11.23 -6.69 -8.38
C THR A 202 11.45 -7.88 -7.46
N GLY A 203 12.71 -8.22 -7.13
CA GLY A 203 13.08 -9.33 -6.27
C GLY A 203 14.35 -9.03 -5.47
N GLY A 204 14.75 -9.99 -4.66
CA GLY A 204 15.92 -9.87 -3.76
C GLY A 204 15.53 -9.83 -2.29
N ASN A 205 16.48 -9.44 -1.46
CA ASN A 205 16.31 -9.36 -0.01
C ASN A 205 16.63 -7.96 0.50
N PHE A 206 16.04 -7.61 1.64
CA PHE A 206 16.39 -6.40 2.35
C PHE A 206 16.79 -6.67 3.79
N GLN A 207 17.59 -5.78 4.32
CA GLN A 207 17.99 -5.73 5.72
C GLN A 207 17.85 -4.30 6.23
N LEU A 208 17.15 -4.12 7.36
CA LEU A 208 17.01 -2.84 8.06
C LEU A 208 17.80 -2.89 9.35
N ASP A 209 18.75 -1.99 9.49
CA ASP A 209 19.49 -1.75 10.73
C ASP A 209 19.04 -0.41 11.32
N PHE A 210 18.31 -0.45 12.45
CA PHE A 210 17.80 0.75 13.10
C PHE A 210 18.86 1.49 13.95
N GLU A 211 20.06 0.92 14.10
CA GLU A 211 21.21 1.58 14.74
C GLU A 211 22.13 2.20 13.70
N GLY A 212 22.03 1.79 12.42
CA GLY A 212 22.79 2.30 11.30
C GLY A 212 22.54 3.79 11.04
N LYS A 213 23.59 4.61 11.08
CA LYS A 213 23.56 6.06 10.87
C LYS A 213 24.60 6.48 9.85
N THR A 214 24.36 7.60 9.20
CA THR A 214 25.36 8.25 8.34
C THR A 214 25.36 9.75 8.57
N ASP A 215 26.52 10.36 8.47
CA ASP A 215 26.69 11.82 8.45
C ASP A 215 26.74 12.36 7.00
N LYS A 216 26.66 11.46 6.02
CA LYS A 216 26.67 11.84 4.61
C LYS A 216 25.28 12.27 4.15
N GLU A 217 25.23 13.34 3.38
CA GLU A 217 24.02 13.82 2.72
C GLU A 217 24.33 13.98 1.22
N THR A 218 23.81 13.07 0.41
CA THR A 218 24.10 13.00 -1.03
C THR A 218 22.83 13.03 -1.89
N THR A 219 21.67 12.92 -1.30
CA THR A 219 20.40 13.05 -2.00
C THR A 219 20.00 14.52 -2.09
N GLN A 220 19.49 14.92 -3.26
CA GLN A 220 18.98 16.28 -3.52
C GLN A 220 17.46 16.36 -3.31
N LEU A 221 16.76 15.27 -3.60
CA LEU A 221 15.32 15.15 -3.43
C LEU A 221 14.99 14.57 -2.05
N ASN A 222 13.83 14.97 -1.49
CA ASN A 222 13.25 14.29 -0.35
C ASN A 222 12.73 12.90 -0.76
N THR A 223 12.41 12.04 0.19
CA THR A 223 11.97 10.65 -0.07
C THR A 223 10.79 10.59 -1.03
N GLN A 224 9.81 11.46 -0.87
CA GLN A 224 8.65 11.51 -1.75
C GLN A 224 9.01 11.94 -3.18
N GLY A 225 9.90 12.92 -3.33
CA GLY A 225 10.43 13.35 -4.63
C GLY A 225 11.21 12.25 -5.34
N LEU A 226 12.05 11.50 -4.60
CA LEU A 226 12.77 10.34 -5.13
C LEU A 226 11.82 9.26 -5.63
N LEU A 227 10.76 8.97 -4.88
CA LEU A 227 9.76 7.97 -5.27
C LEU A 227 8.95 8.41 -6.50
N MET A 228 8.52 9.68 -6.56
CA MET A 228 7.76 10.21 -7.70
C MET A 228 8.61 10.23 -8.98
N GLU A 229 9.84 10.73 -8.90
CA GLU A 229 10.74 10.78 -10.06
C GLU A 229 11.18 9.38 -10.49
N GLY A 230 11.46 8.48 -9.54
CA GLY A 230 11.77 7.10 -9.83
C GLY A 230 10.63 6.36 -10.55
N LEU A 231 9.37 6.56 -10.14
CA LEU A 231 8.20 6.01 -10.81
C LEU A 231 8.03 6.58 -12.23
N ARG A 232 8.25 7.89 -12.42
CA ARG A 232 8.24 8.52 -13.74
C ARG A 232 9.25 7.89 -14.69
N LEU A 233 10.48 7.66 -14.20
CA LEU A 233 11.55 7.02 -14.98
C LEU A 233 11.24 5.55 -15.29
N LEU A 234 10.53 4.84 -14.42
CA LEU A 234 10.05 3.49 -14.67
C LEU A 234 9.02 3.46 -15.79
N ASP A 235 8.06 4.38 -15.77
CA ASP A 235 7.02 4.49 -16.81
C ASP A 235 7.61 4.86 -18.19
N GLU A 236 8.60 5.76 -18.22
CA GLU A 236 9.31 6.12 -19.46
C GLU A 236 10.07 4.92 -20.03
N SER A 237 10.82 4.19 -19.19
CA SER A 237 11.56 3.02 -19.64
C SER A 237 10.67 1.89 -20.14
N ALA A 238 9.46 1.75 -19.61
CA ALA A 238 8.48 0.79 -20.06
C ALA A 238 7.88 1.15 -21.45
N ARG A 239 7.79 2.45 -21.76
CA ARG A 239 7.33 2.95 -23.07
C ARG A 239 8.41 2.81 -24.15
N ASP A 240 9.65 3.10 -23.82
CA ASP A 240 10.78 3.01 -24.76
C ASP A 240 11.19 1.55 -25.07
N GLY A 241 11.00 0.61 -24.14
CA GLY A 241 11.24 -0.82 -24.34
C GLY A 241 10.19 -1.55 -25.20
N GLY A 242 9.10 -0.89 -25.57
CA GLY A 242 8.03 -1.41 -26.43
C GLY A 242 8.13 -1.05 -27.90
N ALA A 243 9.16 -0.30 -28.32
CA ALA A 243 9.34 0.17 -29.69
C ALA A 243 10.58 -0.45 -30.35
N GLU A 244 10.63 -1.78 -30.47
CA GLU A 244 11.38 -2.40 -31.58
C GLU A 244 10.47 -2.40 -32.80
N ALA A 245 10.69 -1.39 -33.66
CA ALA A 245 10.06 -1.23 -34.94
C ALA A 245 10.41 -2.40 -35.88
N GLU A 246 9.41 -3.10 -36.38
CA GLU A 246 9.54 -3.89 -37.60
C GLU A 246 9.94 -2.96 -38.78
N PRO A 247 10.88 -3.36 -39.63
CA PRO A 247 11.27 -2.55 -40.78
C PRO A 247 10.13 -2.46 -41.81
N ALA A 248 9.77 -1.24 -42.12
CA ALA A 248 8.78 -0.91 -43.13
C ALA A 248 9.13 -1.56 -44.50
N THR A 249 8.35 -2.57 -44.89
CA THR A 249 8.33 -3.07 -46.25
C THR A 249 7.41 -2.18 -47.07
N THR A 250 7.97 -1.50 -48.06
CA THR A 250 7.30 -0.65 -49.04
C THR A 250 6.26 -1.41 -49.83
N ALA A 251 5.01 -0.99 -49.78
CA ALA A 251 3.94 -1.43 -50.71
C ALA A 251 3.49 -0.28 -51.62
N PRO A 252 3.22 -0.52 -52.92
CA PRO A 252 2.78 0.51 -53.83
C PRO A 252 1.27 0.84 -53.69
N PRO A 253 0.80 1.98 -54.24
CA PRO A 253 -0.52 2.54 -53.94
C PRO A 253 -1.69 1.91 -54.69
N PRO A 254 -2.95 2.21 -54.31
CA PRO A 254 -4.13 1.40 -54.56
C PRO A 254 -4.95 1.79 -55.76
N ALA A 255 -5.74 0.84 -56.26
CA ALA A 255 -6.81 1.07 -57.25
C ALA A 255 -8.21 0.82 -56.63
N SER A 256 -9.03 1.87 -56.73
CA SER A 256 -10.51 1.96 -56.84
C SER A 256 -11.46 0.88 -56.26
N THR A 257 -12.40 1.39 -55.48
CA THR A 257 -13.70 0.86 -54.99
C THR A 257 -14.61 0.27 -56.09
N PRO A 258 -15.64 -0.61 -55.79
CA PRO A 258 -16.86 -0.14 -55.11
C PRO A 258 -17.63 -1.12 -54.17
N SER A 259 -18.49 -0.52 -53.32
CA SER A 259 -19.84 -0.91 -52.84
C SER A 259 -20.07 -2.15 -51.97
N MET A 260 -20.69 -1.87 -50.82
CA MET A 260 -21.44 -2.58 -49.77
C MET A 260 -22.49 -3.63 -50.30
N PRO A 261 -23.09 -4.52 -49.45
CA PRO A 261 -23.58 -4.35 -48.10
C PRO A 261 -23.48 -5.59 -47.14
N PRO A 262 -24.25 -5.67 -46.03
CA PRO A 262 -23.78 -5.96 -44.70
C PRO A 262 -24.13 -7.35 -44.17
N SER A 263 -23.45 -7.83 -43.10
CA SER A 263 -24.08 -8.75 -42.12
C SER A 263 -23.14 -9.17 -40.99
N SER A 264 -23.63 -8.96 -39.77
CA SER A 264 -23.62 -9.80 -38.56
C SER A 264 -22.30 -10.12 -37.84
N ALA A 265 -22.24 -9.55 -36.62
CA ALA A 265 -21.97 -10.16 -35.32
C ALA A 265 -20.70 -11.00 -35.11
N GLY A 266 -19.78 -10.44 -34.35
CA GLY A 266 -18.73 -11.18 -33.65
C GLY A 266 -18.29 -10.35 -32.41
N ARG A 267 -18.82 -10.71 -31.25
CA ARG A 267 -18.46 -10.13 -29.94
C ARG A 267 -17.02 -10.46 -29.62
N GLY A 268 -16.15 -9.45 -29.58
CA GLY A 268 -14.89 -9.49 -28.86
C GLY A 268 -15.14 -8.96 -27.45
N ARG A 269 -14.99 -9.81 -26.44
CA ARG A 269 -14.98 -9.44 -25.03
C ARG A 269 -13.76 -8.55 -24.77
N ARG A 270 -13.99 -7.29 -24.47
CA ARG A 270 -13.07 -6.50 -23.66
C ARG A 270 -13.42 -6.81 -22.20
N GLU A 271 -12.43 -7.27 -21.46
CA GLU A 271 -12.49 -7.29 -20.00
C GLU A 271 -12.39 -5.82 -19.54
N GLU A 272 -13.51 -5.21 -19.28
CA GLU A 272 -13.60 -3.96 -18.54
C GLU A 272 -13.45 -4.32 -17.07
N GLU A 273 -12.34 -3.91 -16.43
CA GLU A 273 -12.25 -3.86 -14.98
C GLU A 273 -13.31 -2.88 -14.49
N GLU A 274 -14.43 -3.37 -13.97
CA GLU A 274 -15.45 -2.55 -13.33
C GLU A 274 -14.90 -2.01 -12.02
N ASP A 275 -14.59 -0.70 -12.00
CA ASP A 275 -14.37 0.04 -10.77
C ASP A 275 -15.70 0.15 -10.00
N VAL A 276 -15.85 -0.60 -8.91
CA VAL A 276 -17.06 -0.62 -8.09
C VAL A 276 -17.02 0.49 -7.05
N LEU A 277 -17.99 1.40 -7.12
CA LEU A 277 -18.22 2.43 -6.11
C LEU A 277 -19.01 1.84 -4.92
N LEU A 278 -18.49 1.97 -3.72
CA LEU A 278 -19.13 1.50 -2.49
C LEU A 278 -19.72 2.68 -1.73
N ASP A 279 -21.06 2.67 -1.58
CA ASP A 279 -21.85 3.53 -0.74
C ASP A 279 -22.75 2.62 0.13
N GLY A 280 -22.71 2.80 1.44
CA GLY A 280 -23.41 1.92 2.36
C GLY A 280 -23.98 2.67 3.58
#